data_50f6b8e16ba9219e9d34eea684d923a7
#
_entry.id   50f6b8e16ba9219e9d34eea684d923a7
#
_cell.length_a   1.000
_cell.length_b   1.000
_cell.length_c   1.000
_cell.angle_alpha   90.00
_cell.angle_beta   90.00
_cell.angle_gamma   90.00
#
_symmetry.space_group_name_H-M   'P 1'
#
loop_
_entity.id
_entity.type
_entity.pdbx_description
1 polymer ?
#
loop_
_entity_poly.entity_id
_entity_poly.type
_entity_poly.pdbx_seq_one_letter_code
_entity_poly.pdbx_strand_id
1 'polypeptide(L)'
;MKLKALSKYDGDVDTRYGDCIMLYDDTSLIVYDCGHSRHAEEVEDFLQKKFLIKQVSIVISHNDSDHTNGILDLMEYLHEHGYTVTIYSALYLKNTKEILDILDDQRRTSKKTKEHILEMFNKIREIVEQAQEYGFYVENAEVNTKVFSGTIVGPTVEEFTKVVAAAVESGEASTKIDGETVMNAASIQLKIKLETADLVLLCGDATPEYLHNLDIYNIIQLPHHGKLESAKKIFEALEDSHSKEYLISDNTGSGETSGGSDDTVEYMKDERYSPALNTKNKIVDIPSSGAIAIRETRRVKLGEMDSKC
;
A
#
# COMPACT_ATOMS: atom_id res chain seq x y z
N MET A 1 8.74 8.97 -11.11
CA MET A 1 7.81 7.83 -11.41
C MET A 1 6.41 8.34 -11.67
N LYS A 2 5.58 7.55 -12.38
CA LYS A 2 4.15 7.71 -12.58
C LYS A 2 3.43 6.69 -11.73
N LEU A 3 2.16 6.95 -11.37
CA LEU A 3 1.33 6.02 -10.62
C LEU A 3 0.15 5.58 -11.48
N LYS A 4 -0.16 4.29 -11.45
CA LYS A 4 -1.36 3.70 -12.03
C LYS A 4 -1.98 2.75 -11.01
N ALA A 5 -3.13 3.12 -10.42
CA ALA A 5 -3.91 2.23 -9.57
C ALA A 5 -4.99 1.53 -10.41
N LEU A 6 -5.00 0.20 -10.36
CA LEU A 6 -5.89 -0.63 -11.16
C LEU A 6 -7.29 -0.64 -10.58
N SER A 7 -8.27 -0.82 -11.47
CA SER A 7 -9.67 -0.85 -11.13
C SER A 7 -10.18 -2.29 -11.16
N LYS A 8 -11.35 -2.50 -10.58
CA LYS A 8 -12.15 -3.69 -10.83
C LYS A 8 -12.70 -3.67 -12.27
N TYR A 9 -13.06 -4.86 -12.76
CA TYR A 9 -13.57 -5.01 -14.12
C TYR A 9 -15.10 -4.80 -14.17
N ASP A 10 -15.57 -4.20 -15.26
CA ASP A 10 -16.98 -3.93 -15.47
C ASP A 10 -17.83 -5.21 -15.46
N GLY A 11 -19.00 -5.11 -14.84
CA GLY A 11 -20.02 -6.16 -14.81
C GLY A 11 -19.84 -7.21 -13.71
N ASP A 12 -18.74 -7.24 -13.01
CA ASP A 12 -18.52 -8.13 -11.87
C ASP A 12 -18.71 -7.36 -10.56
N VAL A 13 -19.84 -7.63 -9.89
CA VAL A 13 -20.21 -6.96 -8.62
C VAL A 13 -19.81 -7.76 -7.39
N ASP A 14 -19.43 -9.03 -7.58
CA ASP A 14 -19.21 -9.97 -6.49
C ASP A 14 -17.71 -10.27 -6.26
N THR A 15 -16.87 -10.04 -7.27
CA THR A 15 -15.43 -10.32 -7.16
C THR A 15 -14.70 -9.17 -6.45
N ARG A 16 -13.92 -9.54 -5.45
CA ARG A 16 -12.99 -8.63 -4.77
C ARG A 16 -11.68 -8.62 -5.54
N TYR A 17 -11.38 -7.52 -6.19
CA TYR A 17 -10.12 -7.37 -6.92
C TYR A 17 -8.99 -6.89 -6.01
N GLY A 18 -9.31 -6.15 -4.94
CA GLY A 18 -8.33 -5.65 -3.99
C GLY A 18 -7.36 -4.64 -4.58
N ASP A 19 -6.24 -4.49 -3.90
CA ASP A 19 -5.23 -3.50 -4.26
C ASP A 19 -4.28 -4.02 -5.35
N CYS A 20 -4.02 -3.16 -6.35
CA CYS A 20 -2.87 -3.28 -7.25
C CYS A 20 -2.47 -1.89 -7.76
N ILE A 21 -1.35 -1.38 -7.28
CA ILE A 21 -0.86 -0.06 -7.65
C ILE A 21 0.51 -0.16 -8.28
N MET A 22 0.62 0.25 -9.55
CA MET A 22 1.86 0.30 -10.29
C MET A 22 2.51 1.68 -10.15
N LEU A 23 3.79 1.71 -9.83
CA LEU A 23 4.63 2.90 -9.82
C LEU A 23 5.80 2.67 -10.78
N TYR A 24 5.90 3.46 -11.82
CA TYR A 24 6.83 3.15 -12.90
C TYR A 24 7.53 4.38 -13.48
N ASP A 25 8.68 4.13 -14.04
CA ASP A 25 9.39 5.03 -14.95
C ASP A 25 9.75 4.30 -16.25
N ASP A 26 10.74 4.76 -16.99
CA ASP A 26 11.10 4.16 -18.29
C ASP A 26 11.80 2.80 -18.14
N THR A 27 12.38 2.49 -16.99
CA THR A 27 13.27 1.34 -16.79
C THR A 27 12.88 0.43 -15.63
N SER A 28 12.03 0.88 -14.71
CA SER A 28 11.68 0.17 -13.50
C SER A 28 10.18 0.22 -13.20
N LEU A 29 9.68 -0.82 -12.53
CA LEU A 29 8.32 -0.95 -12.07
C LEU A 29 8.31 -1.39 -10.60
N ILE A 30 7.50 -0.72 -9.78
CA ILE A 30 7.08 -1.20 -8.48
C ILE A 30 5.60 -1.61 -8.61
N VAL A 31 5.28 -2.82 -8.18
CA VAL A 31 3.91 -3.28 -7.98
C VAL A 31 3.67 -3.32 -6.48
N TYR A 32 2.82 -2.44 -6.00
CA TYR A 32 2.38 -2.41 -4.60
C TYR A 32 1.09 -3.19 -4.51
N ASP A 33 1.16 -4.38 -3.92
CA ASP A 33 0.14 -5.43 -3.91
C ASP A 33 -0.29 -5.91 -5.30
N CYS A 34 -0.94 -7.07 -5.35
CA CYS A 34 -1.61 -7.60 -6.52
C CYS A 34 -2.72 -8.56 -6.04
N GLY A 35 -3.89 -8.01 -5.78
CA GLY A 35 -4.97 -8.70 -5.08
C GLY A 35 -5.71 -9.74 -5.93
N HIS A 36 -5.52 -9.75 -7.26
CA HIS A 36 -6.26 -10.65 -8.13
C HIS A 36 -5.46 -11.02 -9.38
N SER A 37 -5.69 -12.24 -9.94
CA SER A 37 -5.05 -12.70 -11.19
C SER A 37 -5.30 -11.78 -12.38
N ARG A 38 -6.48 -11.16 -12.47
CA ARG A 38 -6.76 -10.15 -13.51
C ARG A 38 -5.87 -8.92 -13.38
N HIS A 39 -5.51 -8.53 -12.18
CA HIS A 39 -4.53 -7.45 -11.99
C HIS A 39 -3.14 -7.89 -12.42
N ALA A 40 -2.76 -9.16 -12.19
CA ALA A 40 -1.51 -9.71 -12.74
C ALA A 40 -1.50 -9.63 -14.27
N GLU A 41 -2.56 -10.08 -14.96
CA GLU A 41 -2.72 -9.96 -16.42
C GLU A 41 -2.56 -8.51 -16.91
N GLU A 42 -3.11 -7.52 -16.21
CA GLU A 42 -2.95 -6.09 -16.56
C GLU A 42 -1.51 -5.60 -16.39
N VAL A 43 -0.80 -6.06 -15.36
CA VAL A 43 0.62 -5.75 -15.17
C VAL A 43 1.47 -6.40 -16.27
N GLU A 44 1.17 -7.65 -16.67
CA GLU A 44 1.82 -8.35 -17.78
C GLU A 44 1.63 -7.60 -19.10
N ASP A 45 0.39 -7.24 -19.42
CA ASP A 45 0.04 -6.44 -20.61
C ASP A 45 0.76 -5.08 -20.63
N PHE A 46 0.91 -4.46 -19.46
CA PHE A 46 1.68 -3.23 -19.32
C PHE A 46 3.16 -3.45 -19.61
N LEU A 47 3.77 -4.50 -19.07
CA LEU A 47 5.17 -4.82 -19.27
C LEU A 47 5.49 -5.19 -20.73
N GLN A 48 4.58 -5.88 -21.44
CA GLN A 48 4.73 -6.16 -22.87
C GLN A 48 4.83 -4.88 -23.70
N LYS A 49 4.15 -3.80 -23.29
CA LYS A 49 4.17 -2.49 -23.96
C LYS A 49 5.37 -1.63 -23.53
N LYS A 50 6.02 -1.98 -22.41
CA LYS A 50 7.12 -1.25 -21.77
C LYS A 50 8.43 -2.05 -21.78
N PHE A 51 8.89 -2.45 -22.95
CA PHE A 51 10.02 -3.40 -23.16
C PHE A 51 11.36 -2.96 -22.54
N LEU A 52 11.53 -1.69 -22.17
CA LEU A 52 12.72 -1.18 -21.48
C LEU A 52 12.73 -1.50 -19.99
N ILE A 53 11.57 -1.76 -19.39
CA ILE A 53 11.47 -2.19 -17.99
C ILE A 53 12.00 -3.62 -17.91
N LYS A 54 13.03 -3.83 -17.10
CA LYS A 54 13.64 -5.15 -16.84
C LYS A 54 13.75 -5.44 -15.34
N GLN A 55 13.54 -4.42 -14.51
CA GLN A 55 13.61 -4.53 -13.06
C GLN A 55 12.21 -4.29 -12.49
N VAL A 56 11.72 -5.25 -11.72
CA VAL A 56 10.41 -5.21 -11.08
C VAL A 56 10.60 -5.43 -9.58
N SER A 57 10.00 -4.56 -8.78
CA SER A 57 9.88 -4.73 -7.34
C SER A 57 8.43 -5.00 -6.99
N ILE A 58 8.15 -6.03 -6.22
CA ILE A 58 6.82 -6.29 -5.67
C ILE A 58 6.88 -5.97 -4.17
N VAL A 59 6.04 -5.05 -3.72
CA VAL A 59 5.90 -4.69 -2.30
C VAL A 59 4.58 -5.26 -1.82
N ILE A 60 4.63 -6.15 -0.84
CA ILE A 60 3.46 -6.80 -0.26
C ILE A 60 3.12 -6.06 1.03
N SER A 61 1.98 -5.39 1.06
CA SER A 61 1.56 -4.63 2.24
C SER A 61 1.30 -5.55 3.43
N HIS A 62 0.48 -6.58 3.25
CA HIS A 62 0.14 -7.56 4.29
C HIS A 62 -0.35 -8.89 3.66
N ASN A 63 -0.85 -9.83 4.48
CA ASN A 63 -1.10 -11.24 4.10
C ASN A 63 -2.50 -11.50 3.51
N ASP A 64 -3.40 -10.52 3.46
CA ASP A 64 -4.78 -10.75 3.05
C ASP A 64 -4.90 -11.05 1.55
N SER A 65 -5.90 -11.83 1.20
CA SER A 65 -6.06 -12.39 -0.14
C SER A 65 -6.28 -11.34 -1.22
N ASP A 66 -6.98 -10.26 -0.90
CA ASP A 66 -7.23 -9.14 -1.79
C ASP A 66 -6.03 -8.17 -1.93
N HIS A 67 -4.88 -8.55 -1.38
CA HIS A 67 -3.57 -7.92 -1.60
C HIS A 67 -2.55 -8.88 -2.23
N THR A 68 -2.80 -10.20 -2.15
CA THR A 68 -1.79 -11.21 -2.49
C THR A 68 -2.18 -12.21 -3.58
N ASN A 69 -3.47 -12.42 -3.88
CA ASN A 69 -3.93 -13.52 -4.74
C ASN A 69 -3.39 -13.51 -6.18
N GLY A 70 -3.02 -12.36 -6.74
CA GLY A 70 -2.43 -12.28 -8.08
C GLY A 70 -0.90 -12.32 -8.09
N ILE A 71 -0.24 -12.34 -6.93
CA ILE A 71 1.22 -12.21 -6.86
C ILE A 71 1.92 -13.44 -7.47
N LEU A 72 1.44 -14.64 -7.19
CA LEU A 72 2.06 -15.87 -7.72
C LEU A 72 1.96 -15.95 -9.25
N ASP A 73 0.80 -15.59 -9.81
CA ASP A 73 0.59 -15.54 -11.26
C ASP A 73 1.55 -14.53 -11.90
N LEU A 74 1.66 -13.34 -11.32
CA LEU A 74 2.60 -12.31 -11.79
C LEU A 74 4.06 -12.78 -11.68
N MET A 75 4.44 -13.46 -10.61
CA MET A 75 5.80 -13.98 -10.43
C MET A 75 6.16 -15.05 -11.47
N GLU A 76 5.22 -15.93 -11.81
CA GLU A 76 5.40 -16.94 -12.87
C GLU A 76 5.71 -16.24 -14.18
N TYR A 77 4.90 -15.27 -14.61
CA TYR A 77 5.14 -14.48 -15.80
C TYR A 77 6.51 -13.80 -15.80
N LEU A 78 6.87 -13.13 -14.69
CA LEU A 78 8.14 -12.42 -14.56
C LEU A 78 9.34 -13.37 -14.66
N HIS A 79 9.24 -14.58 -14.10
CA HIS A 79 10.25 -15.61 -14.17
C HIS A 79 10.42 -16.11 -15.61
N GLU A 80 9.34 -16.49 -16.28
CA GLU A 80 9.35 -17.00 -17.66
C GLU A 80 9.93 -15.99 -18.67
N HIS A 81 9.73 -14.69 -18.41
CA HIS A 81 10.20 -13.62 -19.29
C HIS A 81 11.53 -12.99 -18.86
N GLY A 82 12.20 -13.57 -17.86
CA GLY A 82 13.56 -13.20 -17.45
C GLY A 82 13.71 -11.81 -16.84
N TYR A 83 12.71 -11.35 -16.09
CA TYR A 83 12.81 -10.11 -15.32
C TYR A 83 13.70 -10.27 -14.08
N THR A 84 14.38 -9.21 -13.71
CA THR A 84 15.05 -9.14 -12.39
C THR A 84 14.03 -8.67 -11.36
N VAL A 85 13.71 -9.55 -10.40
CA VAL A 85 12.64 -9.30 -9.44
C VAL A 85 13.18 -9.21 -8.02
N THR A 86 12.65 -8.27 -7.24
CA THR A 86 12.85 -8.18 -5.79
C THR A 86 11.48 -8.14 -5.10
N ILE A 87 11.26 -9.05 -4.17
CA ILE A 87 10.07 -9.09 -3.33
C ILE A 87 10.38 -8.39 -2.00
N TYR A 88 9.57 -7.43 -1.62
CA TYR A 88 9.64 -6.74 -0.33
C TYR A 88 8.44 -7.12 0.51
N SER A 89 8.69 -7.70 1.66
CA SER A 89 7.65 -8.08 2.63
C SER A 89 8.17 -7.99 4.05
N ALA A 90 7.28 -8.04 5.03
CA ALA A 90 7.66 -8.12 6.43
C ALA A 90 8.22 -9.53 6.74
N LEU A 91 9.52 -9.63 6.95
CA LEU A 91 10.19 -10.88 7.30
C LEU A 91 10.12 -11.12 8.82
N TYR A 92 8.96 -11.39 9.31
CA TYR A 92 8.55 -11.57 10.70
C TYR A 92 9.46 -12.52 11.53
N LEU A 93 10.09 -13.50 10.90
CA LEU A 93 10.98 -14.45 11.61
C LEU A 93 12.25 -13.80 12.17
N LYS A 94 12.68 -12.66 11.60
CA LYS A 94 13.81 -11.89 12.15
C LYS A 94 13.48 -11.30 13.51
N ASN A 95 12.23 -10.95 13.75
CA ASN A 95 11.76 -10.27 14.96
C ASN A 95 11.19 -11.22 16.02
N THR A 96 11.41 -12.55 15.87
CA THR A 96 10.81 -13.56 16.78
C THR A 96 11.26 -13.35 18.23
N LYS A 97 12.50 -12.88 18.47
CA LYS A 97 13.01 -12.65 19.81
C LYS A 97 12.28 -11.48 20.48
N GLU A 98 12.14 -10.37 19.77
CA GLU A 98 11.42 -9.18 20.22
C GLU A 98 9.95 -9.51 20.52
N ILE A 99 9.32 -10.32 19.68
CA ILE A 99 7.94 -10.81 19.89
C ILE A 99 7.85 -11.62 21.18
N LEU A 100 8.81 -12.54 21.43
CA LEU A 100 8.85 -13.35 22.66
C LEU A 100 9.07 -12.47 23.90
N ASP A 101 9.89 -11.45 23.80
CA ASP A 101 10.17 -10.52 24.91
C ASP A 101 8.90 -9.70 25.27
N ILE A 102 8.07 -9.33 24.28
CA ILE A 102 6.79 -8.63 24.51
C ILE A 102 5.77 -9.57 25.16
N LEU A 103 5.71 -10.83 24.74
CA LEU A 103 4.74 -11.80 25.26
C LEU A 103 4.97 -12.18 26.72
N ASP A 104 6.18 -11.95 27.27
CA ASP A 104 6.60 -12.33 28.64
C ASP A 104 6.14 -13.75 29.04
N ASP A 105 6.04 -14.65 28.06
CA ASP A 105 5.51 -16.00 28.25
C ASP A 105 6.63 -17.05 28.27
N GLN A 106 7.19 -17.28 29.45
CA GLN A 106 8.22 -18.30 29.66
C GLN A 106 7.77 -19.75 29.30
N ARG A 107 6.48 -19.97 29.04
CA ARG A 107 5.93 -21.29 28.69
C ARG A 107 5.95 -21.56 27.19
N ARG A 108 6.10 -20.52 26.37
CA ARG A 108 6.20 -20.69 24.90
C ARG A 108 7.67 -20.89 24.51
N THR A 109 7.89 -21.87 23.63
CA THR A 109 9.23 -22.05 23.04
C THR A 109 9.33 -21.21 21.77
N SER A 110 10.53 -20.70 21.48
CA SER A 110 10.81 -19.99 20.22
C SER A 110 10.33 -20.77 18.98
N LYS A 111 10.41 -22.10 19.01
CA LYS A 111 9.92 -22.97 17.92
C LYS A 111 8.41 -22.89 17.74
N LYS A 112 7.62 -23.01 18.80
CA LYS A 112 6.14 -22.94 18.73
C LYS A 112 5.66 -21.55 18.32
N THR A 113 6.31 -20.50 18.79
CA THR A 113 5.99 -19.12 18.38
C THR A 113 6.27 -18.93 16.89
N LYS A 114 7.39 -19.43 16.39
CA LYS A 114 7.70 -19.39 14.95
C LYS A 114 6.69 -20.14 14.10
N GLU A 115 6.31 -21.35 14.52
CA GLU A 115 5.30 -22.14 13.82
C GLU A 115 3.96 -21.39 13.73
N HIS A 116 3.53 -20.77 14.82
CA HIS A 116 2.29 -20.00 14.84
C HIS A 116 2.35 -18.73 13.96
N ILE A 117 3.47 -18.00 14.02
CA ILE A 117 3.70 -16.86 13.12
C ILE A 117 3.66 -17.31 11.65
N LEU A 118 4.29 -18.44 11.31
CA LEU A 118 4.27 -18.99 9.95
C LEU A 118 2.87 -19.34 9.47
N GLU A 119 2.00 -19.81 10.34
CA GLU A 119 0.60 -20.07 10.02
C GLU A 119 -0.17 -18.77 9.73
N MET A 120 0.09 -17.73 10.53
CA MET A 120 -0.55 -16.42 10.36
C MET A 120 -0.15 -15.73 9.06
N PHE A 121 1.09 -15.91 8.60
CA PHE A 121 1.63 -15.29 7.39
C PHE A 121 1.80 -16.31 6.25
N ASN A 122 0.87 -17.25 6.12
CA ASN A 122 0.98 -18.37 5.19
C ASN A 122 1.12 -17.94 3.72
N LYS A 123 0.41 -16.90 3.28
CA LYS A 123 0.50 -16.40 1.90
C LYS A 123 1.84 -15.74 1.62
N ILE A 124 2.32 -14.88 2.52
CA ILE A 124 3.65 -14.27 2.40
C ILE A 124 4.73 -15.36 2.38
N ARG A 125 4.58 -16.40 3.20
CA ARG A 125 5.51 -17.54 3.19
C ARG A 125 5.52 -18.26 1.85
N GLU A 126 4.36 -18.57 1.30
CA GLU A 126 4.22 -19.21 -0.03
C GLU A 126 4.89 -18.39 -1.12
N ILE A 127 4.66 -17.08 -1.13
CA ILE A 127 5.27 -16.16 -2.09
C ILE A 127 6.80 -16.11 -1.92
N VAL A 128 7.30 -16.07 -0.69
CA VAL A 128 8.75 -16.04 -0.41
C VAL A 128 9.42 -17.35 -0.81
N GLU A 129 8.80 -18.50 -0.54
CA GLU A 129 9.28 -19.82 -0.95
C GLU A 129 9.35 -19.90 -2.50
N GLN A 130 8.29 -19.49 -3.19
CA GLN A 130 8.26 -19.46 -4.66
C GLN A 130 9.27 -18.47 -5.25
N ALA A 131 9.47 -17.29 -4.63
CA ALA A 131 10.47 -16.33 -5.05
C ALA A 131 11.90 -16.92 -4.98
N GLN A 132 12.19 -17.70 -3.94
CA GLN A 132 13.47 -18.38 -3.80
C GLN A 132 13.67 -19.47 -4.87
N GLU A 133 12.63 -20.23 -5.21
CA GLU A 133 12.66 -21.22 -6.28
C GLU A 133 12.94 -20.57 -7.65
N TYR A 134 12.37 -19.40 -7.93
CA TYR A 134 12.62 -18.63 -9.14
C TYR A 134 13.95 -17.87 -9.15
N GLY A 135 14.69 -17.88 -8.03
CA GLY A 135 15.94 -17.15 -7.89
C GLY A 135 15.75 -15.62 -7.77
N PHE A 136 14.58 -15.18 -7.35
CA PHE A 136 14.29 -13.78 -7.08
C PHE A 136 14.92 -13.32 -5.76
N TYR A 137 15.18 -12.02 -5.65
CA TYR A 137 15.63 -11.44 -4.41
C TYR A 137 14.46 -11.26 -3.45
N VAL A 138 14.68 -11.50 -2.17
CA VAL A 138 13.69 -11.28 -1.10
C VAL A 138 14.32 -10.39 -0.04
N GLU A 139 13.69 -9.25 0.20
CA GLU A 139 14.16 -8.22 1.12
C GLU A 139 13.15 -7.96 2.22
N ASN A 140 13.65 -7.66 3.42
CA ASN A 140 12.80 -7.25 4.54
C ASN A 140 12.37 -5.78 4.36
N ALA A 141 11.07 -5.53 4.37
CA ALA A 141 10.48 -4.20 4.22
C ALA A 141 10.53 -3.41 5.54
N GLU A 142 11.74 -3.10 6.01
CA GLU A 142 11.94 -2.25 7.19
C GLU A 142 11.91 -0.75 6.82
N VAL A 143 11.62 0.08 7.81
CA VAL A 143 11.67 1.55 7.66
C VAL A 143 13.04 1.99 7.13
N ASN A 144 13.04 2.87 6.15
CA ASN A 144 14.17 3.36 5.35
C ASN A 144 14.70 2.40 4.26
N THR A 145 14.14 1.20 4.11
CA THR A 145 14.45 0.34 2.95
C THR A 145 14.08 1.06 1.66
N LYS A 146 15.00 1.04 0.70
CA LYS A 146 14.80 1.66 -0.61
C LYS A 146 14.19 0.66 -1.59
N VAL A 147 13.15 1.11 -2.27
CA VAL A 147 12.49 0.40 -3.36
C VAL A 147 12.57 1.30 -4.59
N PHE A 148 13.61 1.18 -5.38
CA PHE A 148 13.99 2.14 -6.42
C PHE A 148 14.02 3.59 -5.86
N SER A 149 13.18 4.49 -6.38
CA SER A 149 13.05 5.86 -5.88
C SER A 149 12.08 6.00 -4.70
N GLY A 150 11.40 4.92 -4.32
CA GLY A 150 10.54 4.86 -3.15
C GLY A 150 11.31 4.54 -1.87
N THR A 151 10.62 4.64 -0.75
CA THR A 151 11.16 4.32 0.58
C THR A 151 10.06 3.75 1.46
N ILE A 152 10.30 2.63 2.10
CA ILE A 152 9.42 2.09 3.13
C ILE A 152 9.46 3.03 4.33
N VAL A 153 8.31 3.44 4.84
CA VAL A 153 8.18 4.41 5.93
C VAL A 153 7.42 3.88 7.14
N GLY A 154 6.85 2.70 7.05
CA GLY A 154 6.14 2.02 8.13
C GLY A 154 5.76 0.58 7.74
N PRO A 155 5.27 -0.19 8.71
CA PRO A 155 5.32 0.11 10.14
C PRO A 155 6.75 0.11 10.70
N THR A 156 6.96 0.72 11.86
CA THR A 156 8.22 0.54 12.61
C THR A 156 8.33 -0.89 13.14
N VAL A 157 9.54 -1.33 13.46
CA VAL A 157 9.76 -2.66 14.06
C VAL A 157 8.96 -2.82 15.36
N GLU A 158 8.85 -1.75 16.15
CA GLU A 158 8.10 -1.77 17.41
C GLU A 158 6.59 -1.94 17.17
N GLU A 159 6.00 -1.23 16.21
CA GLU A 159 4.60 -1.37 15.83
C GLU A 159 4.31 -2.77 15.28
N PHE A 160 5.13 -3.23 14.35
CA PHE A 160 5.03 -4.56 13.78
C PHE A 160 5.10 -5.65 14.84
N THR A 161 6.07 -5.60 15.75
CA THR A 161 6.24 -6.62 16.79
C THR A 161 5.10 -6.61 17.80
N LYS A 162 4.55 -5.45 18.15
CA LYS A 162 3.35 -5.32 19.00
C LYS A 162 2.14 -5.98 18.35
N VAL A 163 1.92 -5.73 17.06
CA VAL A 163 0.81 -6.33 16.29
C VAL A 163 0.93 -7.84 16.28
N VAL A 164 2.10 -8.37 15.90
CA VAL A 164 2.32 -9.82 15.84
C VAL A 164 2.23 -10.47 17.22
N ALA A 165 2.75 -9.82 18.27
CA ALA A 165 2.63 -10.31 19.64
C ALA A 165 1.16 -10.42 20.07
N ALA A 166 0.35 -9.40 19.80
CA ALA A 166 -1.09 -9.41 20.10
C ALA A 166 -1.82 -10.56 19.35
N ALA A 167 -1.48 -10.78 18.08
CA ALA A 167 -2.04 -11.87 17.29
C ALA A 167 -1.64 -13.25 17.85
N VAL A 168 -0.38 -13.41 18.24
CA VAL A 168 0.13 -14.66 18.84
C VAL A 168 -0.52 -14.92 20.22
N GLU A 169 -0.77 -13.87 20.99
CA GLU A 169 -1.40 -13.98 22.32
C GLU A 169 -2.87 -14.36 22.23
N SER A 170 -3.62 -13.74 21.34
CA SER A 170 -5.04 -14.04 21.15
C SER A 170 -5.31 -15.42 20.54
N GLY A 171 -4.36 -15.94 19.78
CA GLY A 171 -4.53 -17.18 19.01
C GLY A 171 -5.44 -17.05 17.80
N GLU A 172 -5.90 -15.83 17.49
CA GLU A 172 -6.80 -15.55 16.36
C GLU A 172 -6.28 -14.37 15.54
N ALA A 173 -6.11 -14.58 14.24
CA ALA A 173 -5.75 -13.52 13.28
C ALA A 173 -6.84 -12.44 13.16
N SER A 174 -8.06 -12.73 13.61
CA SER A 174 -9.20 -11.79 13.66
C SER A 174 -9.17 -10.81 14.83
N THR A 175 -8.18 -10.89 15.73
CA THR A 175 -8.01 -9.92 16.82
C THR A 175 -7.84 -8.52 16.23
N LYS A 176 -8.54 -7.54 16.82
CA LYS A 176 -8.50 -6.16 16.36
C LYS A 176 -7.56 -5.31 17.20
N ILE A 177 -6.81 -4.46 16.53
CA ILE A 177 -6.01 -3.38 17.11
C ILE A 177 -6.49 -2.08 16.48
N ASP A 178 -6.92 -1.13 17.28
CA ASP A 178 -7.39 0.19 16.86
C ASP A 178 -8.47 0.16 15.75
N GLY A 179 -9.28 -0.91 15.75
CA GLY A 179 -10.40 -1.10 14.82
C GLY A 179 -10.07 -1.92 13.57
N GLU A 180 -8.80 -2.20 13.29
CA GLU A 180 -8.34 -3.05 12.21
C GLU A 180 -7.95 -4.44 12.71
N THR A 181 -7.92 -5.44 11.83
CA THR A 181 -7.34 -6.74 12.17
C THR A 181 -5.85 -6.58 12.45
N VAL A 182 -5.27 -7.45 13.26
CA VAL A 182 -3.83 -7.40 13.52
C VAL A 182 -3.00 -7.53 12.25
N MET A 183 -3.51 -8.23 11.25
CA MET A 183 -2.81 -8.39 9.97
C MET A 183 -2.77 -7.08 9.18
N ASN A 184 -3.92 -6.40 9.08
CA ASN A 184 -4.05 -5.12 8.38
C ASN A 184 -3.24 -4.03 9.08
N ALA A 185 -3.31 -3.96 10.42
CA ALA A 185 -2.67 -2.90 11.20
C ALA A 185 -1.17 -2.74 10.91
N ALA A 186 -0.48 -3.83 10.57
CA ALA A 186 0.95 -3.86 10.26
C ALA A 186 1.28 -3.77 8.76
N SER A 187 0.36 -3.27 7.93
CA SER A 187 0.62 -3.11 6.48
C SER A 187 1.86 -2.26 6.21
N ILE A 188 2.69 -2.73 5.27
CA ILE A 188 3.88 -2.03 4.81
C ILE A 188 3.48 -0.72 4.12
N GLN A 189 4.12 0.37 4.50
CA GLN A 189 3.85 1.71 3.98
C GLN A 189 4.97 2.16 3.04
N LEU A 190 4.61 2.62 1.85
CA LEU A 190 5.55 3.09 0.83
C LEU A 190 5.37 4.57 0.54
N LYS A 191 6.44 5.34 0.73
CA LYS A 191 6.55 6.73 0.29
C LYS A 191 7.22 6.80 -1.07
N ILE A 192 6.63 7.53 -2.01
CA ILE A 192 7.20 7.74 -3.33
C ILE A 192 6.98 9.16 -3.83
N LYS A 193 7.95 9.68 -4.58
CA LYS A 193 7.83 10.97 -5.27
C LYS A 193 7.52 10.74 -6.74
N LEU A 194 6.43 11.33 -7.23
CA LEU A 194 6.05 11.29 -8.63
C LEU A 194 6.79 12.32 -9.48
N GLU A 195 6.71 12.19 -10.80
CA GLU A 195 7.30 13.15 -11.75
C GLU A 195 6.63 14.54 -11.68
N THR A 196 5.40 14.61 -11.20
CA THR A 196 4.69 15.85 -10.86
C THR A 196 5.27 16.59 -9.66
N ALA A 197 6.27 16.01 -8.99
CA ALA A 197 6.83 16.40 -7.71
C ALA A 197 5.93 16.09 -6.50
N ASP A 198 4.74 15.53 -6.69
CA ASP A 198 3.86 15.11 -5.60
C ASP A 198 4.47 13.95 -4.82
N LEU A 199 4.34 14.02 -3.49
CA LEU A 199 4.76 12.97 -2.58
C LEU A 199 3.53 12.13 -2.22
N VAL A 200 3.59 10.84 -2.49
CA VAL A 200 2.51 9.87 -2.27
C VAL A 200 2.84 8.96 -1.10
N LEU A 201 1.84 8.66 -0.27
CA LEU A 201 1.84 7.60 0.71
C LEU A 201 0.91 6.48 0.24
N LEU A 202 1.45 5.27 0.04
CA LEU A 202 0.67 4.04 -0.07
C LEU A 202 0.76 3.30 1.26
N CYS A 203 -0.35 2.80 1.77
CA CYS A 203 -0.42 2.28 3.12
C CYS A 203 -1.21 0.96 3.26
N GLY A 204 -1.72 0.39 2.15
CA GLY A 204 -2.58 -0.80 2.21
C GLY A 204 -3.72 -0.59 3.21
N ASP A 205 -3.87 -1.53 4.13
CA ASP A 205 -4.92 -1.54 5.14
C ASP A 205 -4.43 -1.10 6.54
N ALA A 206 -3.30 -0.39 6.60
CA ALA A 206 -2.68 0.04 7.86
C ALA A 206 -3.66 0.77 8.78
N THR A 207 -3.54 0.55 10.09
CA THR A 207 -4.27 1.40 11.05
C THR A 207 -3.77 2.85 10.96
N PRO A 208 -4.66 3.85 10.99
CA PRO A 208 -4.27 5.27 10.92
C PRO A 208 -3.27 5.69 12.00
N GLU A 209 -3.30 5.06 13.17
CA GLU A 209 -2.39 5.31 14.29
C GLU A 209 -0.92 5.00 13.97
N TYR A 210 -0.66 4.16 12.96
CA TYR A 210 0.69 3.81 12.50
C TYR A 210 1.13 4.60 11.26
N LEU A 211 0.32 5.54 10.80
CA LEU A 211 0.67 6.44 9.70
C LEU A 211 1.34 7.70 10.25
N HIS A 212 2.61 7.91 9.88
CA HIS A 212 3.40 8.99 10.43
C HIS A 212 3.63 10.14 9.44
N ASN A 213 3.78 11.36 9.97
CA ASN A 213 4.13 12.55 9.18
C ASN A 213 3.18 12.80 8.00
N LEU A 214 1.87 12.62 8.18
CA LEU A 214 0.86 12.73 7.12
C LEU A 214 0.91 14.07 6.38
N ASP A 215 1.28 15.16 7.05
CA ASP A 215 1.28 16.51 6.47
C ASP A 215 2.28 16.71 5.33
N ILE A 216 3.34 15.88 5.24
CA ILE A 216 4.32 15.99 4.16
C ILE A 216 3.81 15.48 2.81
N TYR A 217 2.76 14.64 2.79
CA TYR A 217 2.25 14.02 1.58
C TYR A 217 1.25 14.93 0.85
N ASN A 218 1.29 14.89 -0.48
CA ASN A 218 0.31 15.54 -1.33
C ASN A 218 -0.86 14.60 -1.62
N ILE A 219 -0.57 13.31 -1.79
CA ILE A 219 -1.54 12.25 -2.08
C ILE A 219 -1.41 11.18 -1.01
N ILE A 220 -2.52 10.80 -0.40
CA ILE A 220 -2.58 9.76 0.64
C ILE A 220 -3.56 8.68 0.21
N GLN A 221 -3.10 7.43 0.13
CA GLN A 221 -4.02 6.30 0.01
C GLN A 221 -4.82 6.20 1.31
N LEU A 222 -6.15 6.15 1.19
CA LEU A 222 -7.00 5.89 2.35
C LEU A 222 -6.98 4.39 2.63
N PRO A 223 -6.58 3.97 3.85
CA PRO A 223 -6.39 2.57 4.15
C PRO A 223 -7.69 1.77 4.11
N HIS A 224 -7.55 0.47 3.96
CA HIS A 224 -8.64 -0.49 3.97
C HIS A 224 -9.74 -0.12 2.96
N HIS A 225 -9.31 0.10 1.71
CA HIS A 225 -10.16 0.46 0.56
C HIS A 225 -11.02 1.70 0.78
N GLY A 226 -10.55 2.61 1.64
CA GLY A 226 -11.27 3.85 1.97
C GLY A 226 -12.34 3.69 3.05
N LYS A 227 -12.15 2.80 4.01
CA LYS A 227 -13.04 2.64 5.18
C LYS A 227 -13.24 3.97 5.90
N LEU A 228 -14.51 4.36 6.11
CA LEU A 228 -14.87 5.68 6.62
C LEU A 228 -14.25 6.02 7.98
N GLU A 229 -14.23 5.06 8.92
CA GLU A 229 -13.67 5.29 10.25
C GLU A 229 -12.17 5.61 10.17
N SER A 230 -11.43 4.88 9.33
CA SER A 230 -10.00 5.09 9.12
C SER A 230 -9.73 6.40 8.36
N ALA A 231 -10.56 6.72 7.36
CA ALA A 231 -10.47 7.99 6.63
C ALA A 231 -10.69 9.19 7.55
N LYS A 232 -11.69 9.17 8.41
CA LYS A 232 -11.96 10.25 9.38
C LYS A 232 -10.78 10.52 10.31
N LYS A 233 -10.15 9.47 10.84
CA LYS A 233 -8.96 9.62 11.69
C LYS A 233 -7.80 10.29 10.94
N ILE A 234 -7.61 9.97 9.65
CA ILE A 234 -6.60 10.63 8.81
C ILE A 234 -6.95 12.09 8.60
N PHE A 235 -8.21 12.41 8.28
CA PHE A 235 -8.64 13.80 8.10
C PHE A 235 -8.45 14.64 9.37
N GLU A 236 -8.73 14.07 10.53
CA GLU A 236 -8.54 14.71 11.83
C GLU A 236 -7.07 14.88 12.23
N ALA A 237 -6.20 13.97 11.79
CA ALA A 237 -4.76 14.01 12.09
C ALA A 237 -3.98 15.05 11.26
N LEU A 238 -4.54 15.52 10.16
CA LEU A 238 -3.91 16.47 9.24
C LEU A 238 -4.18 17.92 9.65
N GLU A 239 -3.16 18.78 9.56
CA GLU A 239 -3.31 20.22 9.79
C GLU A 239 -4.24 20.88 8.75
N ASP A 240 -4.13 20.47 7.49
CA ASP A 240 -4.98 20.93 6.38
C ASP A 240 -5.38 19.75 5.49
N SER A 241 -6.39 19.01 5.92
CA SER A 241 -6.88 17.83 5.21
C SER A 241 -7.53 18.16 3.85
N HIS A 242 -8.07 19.37 3.67
CA HIS A 242 -8.71 19.80 2.42
C HIS A 242 -7.69 20.14 1.31
N SER A 243 -6.43 20.35 1.64
CA SER A 243 -5.36 20.60 0.66
C SER A 243 -4.79 19.32 0.04
N LYS A 244 -5.16 18.15 0.57
CA LYS A 244 -4.64 16.86 0.13
C LYS A 244 -5.52 16.25 -0.94
N GLU A 245 -4.92 15.38 -1.76
CA GLU A 245 -5.63 14.44 -2.62
C GLU A 245 -5.65 13.06 -1.95
N TYR A 246 -6.77 12.36 -2.09
CA TYR A 246 -6.94 11.05 -1.50
C TYR A 246 -7.13 10.00 -2.58
N LEU A 247 -6.33 8.93 -2.50
CA LEU A 247 -6.45 7.77 -3.37
C LEU A 247 -7.24 6.69 -2.63
N ILE A 248 -8.27 6.16 -3.27
CA ILE A 248 -9.03 5.01 -2.82
C ILE A 248 -8.85 3.89 -3.83
N SER A 249 -8.24 2.80 -3.39
CA SER A 249 -8.22 1.54 -4.11
C SER A 249 -9.46 0.75 -3.68
N ASP A 250 -10.56 0.91 -4.41
CA ASP A 250 -11.87 0.37 -4.02
C ASP A 250 -11.96 -1.13 -4.30
N ASN A 251 -12.38 -1.89 -3.33
CA ASN A 251 -12.42 -3.35 -3.42
C ASN A 251 -13.80 -3.90 -3.80
N THR A 252 -14.88 -3.42 -3.24
CA THR A 252 -16.26 -3.72 -3.63
C THR A 252 -17.28 -2.89 -2.86
N GLY A 253 -18.44 -2.71 -3.45
CA GLY A 253 -19.45 -1.74 -3.13
C GLY A 253 -20.33 -1.91 -1.91
N SER A 254 -20.13 -2.77 -0.92
CA SER A 254 -20.96 -2.77 0.28
C SER A 254 -20.13 -2.91 1.55
N GLY A 255 -19.65 -1.83 2.01
CA GLY A 255 -18.70 -1.48 3.03
C GLY A 255 -18.68 -2.14 4.40
N GLU A 256 -19.56 -3.03 4.75
CA GLU A 256 -19.57 -3.57 6.12
C GLU A 256 -18.50 -4.65 6.38
N THR A 257 -18.03 -5.34 5.35
CA THR A 257 -17.11 -6.48 5.54
C THR A 257 -15.81 -6.38 4.77
N SER A 258 -15.67 -5.44 3.84
CA SER A 258 -14.53 -5.39 2.92
C SER A 258 -13.94 -4.01 2.69
N GLY A 259 -14.30 -3.00 3.51
CA GLY A 259 -13.79 -1.65 3.33
C GLY A 259 -14.26 -0.99 2.04
N GLY A 260 -15.55 -1.01 1.74
CA GLY A 260 -16.08 -0.26 0.59
C GLY A 260 -16.04 1.25 0.83
N SER A 261 -15.86 2.02 -0.24
CA SER A 261 -15.61 3.46 -0.17
C SER A 261 -16.85 4.35 -0.23
N ASP A 262 -18.04 3.80 -0.40
CA ASP A 262 -19.23 4.62 -0.69
C ASP A 262 -19.53 5.64 0.42
N ASP A 263 -19.49 5.21 1.68
CA ASP A 263 -19.71 6.08 2.83
C ASP A 263 -18.63 7.17 2.94
N THR A 264 -17.39 6.84 2.61
CA THR A 264 -16.27 7.80 2.61
C THR A 264 -16.42 8.82 1.49
N VAL A 265 -16.83 8.39 0.28
CA VAL A 265 -17.08 9.30 -0.84
C VAL A 265 -18.23 10.25 -0.53
N GLU A 266 -19.32 9.76 0.09
CA GLU A 266 -20.44 10.59 0.52
C GLU A 266 -20.01 11.59 1.61
N TYR A 267 -19.29 11.13 2.63
CA TYR A 267 -18.74 11.99 3.68
C TYR A 267 -17.81 13.08 3.10
N MET A 268 -16.89 12.73 2.20
CA MET A 268 -15.99 13.70 1.56
C MET A 268 -16.77 14.75 0.77
N LYS A 269 -17.85 14.37 0.10
CA LYS A 269 -18.72 15.29 -0.62
C LYS A 269 -19.45 16.25 0.33
N ASP A 270 -20.01 15.74 1.41
CA ASP A 270 -20.76 16.52 2.40
C ASP A 270 -19.84 17.52 3.11
N GLU A 271 -18.63 17.10 3.46
CA GLU A 271 -17.60 17.94 4.08
C GLU A 271 -16.80 18.80 3.06
N ARG A 272 -17.17 18.77 1.78
CA ARG A 272 -16.58 19.58 0.70
C ARG A 272 -15.09 19.30 0.41
N TYR A 273 -14.64 18.09 0.62
CA TYR A 273 -13.34 17.65 0.10
C TYR A 273 -13.34 17.60 -1.43
N SER A 274 -12.17 17.68 -2.02
CA SER A 274 -11.98 17.33 -3.42
C SER A 274 -12.41 15.87 -3.65
N PRO A 275 -13.01 15.53 -4.79
CA PRO A 275 -13.38 14.15 -5.10
C PRO A 275 -12.15 13.23 -5.00
N ALA A 276 -12.30 12.09 -4.34
CA ALA A 276 -11.24 11.10 -4.25
C ALA A 276 -10.84 10.55 -5.63
N LEU A 277 -9.55 10.24 -5.78
CA LEU A 277 -9.01 9.45 -6.87
C LEU A 277 -9.40 7.98 -6.61
N ASN A 278 -10.56 7.55 -7.09
CA ASN A 278 -11.19 6.28 -6.74
C ASN A 278 -11.16 5.31 -7.90
N THR A 279 -10.68 4.07 -7.65
CA THR A 279 -10.57 3.01 -8.64
C THR A 279 -11.88 2.23 -8.86
N LYS A 280 -12.95 2.52 -8.15
CA LYS A 280 -14.22 1.78 -8.20
C LYS A 280 -14.74 1.49 -9.62
N ASN A 281 -14.63 2.48 -10.51
CA ASN A 281 -15.16 2.38 -11.87
C ASN A 281 -14.14 2.75 -12.95
N LYS A 282 -12.90 3.01 -12.60
CA LYS A 282 -11.86 3.42 -13.54
C LYS A 282 -10.47 3.21 -12.99
N ILE A 283 -9.51 2.98 -13.86
CA ILE A 283 -8.10 3.06 -13.53
C ILE A 283 -7.77 4.51 -13.19
N VAL A 284 -6.97 4.71 -12.14
CA VAL A 284 -6.44 6.02 -11.75
C VAL A 284 -5.00 6.13 -12.24
N ASP A 285 -4.74 7.08 -13.15
CA ASP A 285 -3.39 7.40 -13.63
C ASP A 285 -2.93 8.77 -13.10
N ILE A 286 -1.73 8.87 -12.56
CA ILE A 286 -1.12 10.11 -12.10
C ILE A 286 0.31 10.24 -12.64
N PRO A 287 0.64 11.26 -13.43
CA PRO A 287 -0.27 12.25 -14.00
C PRO A 287 -1.23 11.62 -15.01
N SER A 288 -2.45 12.14 -15.06
CA SER A 288 -3.43 11.63 -16.02
C SER A 288 -2.90 11.76 -17.45
N SER A 289 -3.00 10.69 -18.23
CA SER A 289 -2.62 10.70 -19.65
C SER A 289 -3.52 11.67 -20.41
N GLY A 290 -3.11 12.93 -20.55
CA GLY A 290 -3.84 13.94 -21.30
C GLY A 290 -3.96 15.34 -20.69
N ALA A 291 -3.58 15.54 -19.46
CA ALA A 291 -3.55 16.86 -18.85
C ALA A 291 -2.13 17.23 -18.40
N ILE A 292 -1.44 18.01 -19.20
CA ILE A 292 -0.39 18.88 -18.67
C ILE A 292 -1.16 19.91 -17.84
N ALA A 293 -1.37 19.64 -16.57
CA ALA A 293 -1.85 20.64 -15.64
C ALA A 293 -0.73 21.65 -15.46
N ILE A 294 -0.80 22.75 -16.23
CA ILE A 294 -0.01 23.95 -15.95
C ILE A 294 -0.56 24.46 -14.62
N ARG A 295 0.07 24.07 -13.52
CA ARG A 295 -0.11 24.77 -12.24
C ARG A 295 0.37 26.20 -12.50
N GLU A 296 -0.57 27.15 -12.61
CA GLU A 296 -0.25 28.56 -12.56
C GLU A 296 0.48 28.82 -11.24
N THR A 297 1.79 29.00 -11.33
CA THR A 297 2.53 29.60 -10.22
C THR A 297 1.93 30.99 -9.98
N ARG A 298 1.21 31.15 -8.87
CA ARG A 298 0.80 32.46 -8.39
C ARG A 298 2.07 33.31 -8.32
N ARG A 299 2.27 34.18 -9.32
CA ARG A 299 3.26 35.26 -9.24
C ARG A 299 2.83 36.13 -8.07
N VAL A 300 3.55 36.03 -6.98
CA VAL A 300 3.51 37.04 -5.92
C VAL A 300 4.02 38.32 -6.58
N LYS A 301 3.15 39.30 -6.80
CA LYS A 301 3.56 40.66 -7.16
C LYS A 301 4.38 41.22 -5.99
N LEU A 302 5.66 41.31 -6.14
CA LEU A 302 6.49 42.16 -5.29
C LEU A 302 5.93 43.56 -5.41
N GLY A 303 5.47 44.12 -4.28
CA GLY A 303 4.95 45.45 -4.19
C GLY A 303 5.99 46.47 -4.67
N GLU A 304 5.54 47.42 -5.45
CA GLU A 304 6.29 48.61 -5.80
C GLU A 304 6.72 49.33 -4.52
N MET A 305 8.03 49.44 -4.31
CA MET A 305 8.56 50.39 -3.34
C MET A 305 8.34 51.80 -3.89
N ASP A 306 7.40 52.53 -3.32
CA ASP A 306 7.28 53.97 -3.51
C ASP A 306 8.56 54.64 -3.06
N SER A 307 9.31 55.15 -4.03
CA SER A 307 10.34 56.14 -3.81
C SER A 307 9.66 57.50 -3.63
N LYS A 308 9.61 58.01 -2.41
CA LYS A 308 9.43 59.42 -2.14
C LYS A 308 10.53 59.92 -1.23
N CYS A 309 11.31 60.82 -1.83
CA CYS A 309 12.25 61.86 -1.34
C CYS A 309 13.38 61.44 -0.42
#